data_bd229576be51170244ae35c164aa0c83
#
_entry.id   bd229576be51170244ae35c164aa0c83
#
_cell.length_a   1.000
_cell.length_b   1.000
_cell.length_c   1.000
_cell.angle_alpha   90.00
_cell.angle_beta   90.00
_cell.angle_gamma   90.00
#
_symmetry.space_group_name_H-M   'P 1'
#
loop_
_entity.id
_entity.type
_entity.pdbx_description
1 polymer ?
#
loop_
_entity_poly.entity_id
_entity_poly.type
_entity_poly.pdbx_seq_one_letter_code
_entity_poly.pdbx_strand_id
1 'polypeptide(L)' 'MRIKVNFVFQDDQVDPIYRKLGLDMDADAVEIVEEGWLDLNHVIAVSEFYELTQVYCIGGHTFLIDLPLNEFEALWT' A
#
# COMPACT_ATOMS: atom_id res chain seq x y z
N MET A 1 19.41 -2.69 2.57
CA MET A 1 19.25 -1.24 2.36
C MET A 1 17.83 -0.84 2.70
N ARG A 2 17.65 0.16 3.53
CA ARG A 2 16.33 0.66 3.91
C ARG A 2 16.05 1.95 3.20
N ILE A 3 14.82 2.10 2.73
CA ILE A 3 14.36 3.35 2.14
C ILE A 3 13.12 3.85 2.87
N LYS A 4 12.96 5.15 2.91
CA LYS A 4 11.79 5.77 3.49
C LYS A 4 10.71 5.86 2.43
N VAL A 5 9.53 5.33 2.71
CA VAL A 5 8.41 5.29 1.78
C VAL A 5 7.13 5.66 2.49
N ASN A 6 6.11 5.99 1.71
CA ASN A 6 4.77 6.17 2.21
C ASN A 6 3.97 4.91 1.92
N PHE A 7 3.57 4.20 2.97
CA PHE A 7 2.70 3.04 2.84
C PHE A 7 1.27 3.50 2.70
N VAL A 8 0.55 2.89 1.76
CA VAL A 8 -0.86 3.18 1.54
C VAL A 8 -1.67 2.00 2.06
N PHE A 9 -2.53 2.27 3.01
CA PHE A 9 -3.45 1.27 3.54
C PHE A 9 -4.86 1.61 3.10
N GLN A 10 -5.55 0.61 2.57
CA GLN A 10 -6.97 0.73 2.32
C GLN A 10 -7.71 0.23 3.55
N ASP A 11 -8.41 1.12 4.21
CA ASP A 11 -9.25 0.73 5.33
C ASP A 11 -10.56 0.16 4.79
N ASP A 12 -10.59 -1.15 4.58
CA ASP A 12 -11.80 -1.87 4.22
C ASP A 12 -12.75 -2.02 5.40
N GLN A 13 -12.33 -1.55 6.57
CA GLN A 13 -13.15 -1.59 7.76
C GLN A 13 -14.03 -0.34 7.87
N VAL A 14 -14.81 -0.10 6.85
CA VAL A 14 -15.97 0.76 7.02
C VAL A 14 -16.81 0.07 8.10
N ASP A 15 -17.02 0.78 9.20
CA ASP A 15 -17.85 0.30 10.29
C ASP A 15 -19.14 -0.30 9.72
N PRO A 16 -19.46 -1.57 10.02
CA PRO A 16 -20.67 -2.20 9.50
C PRO A 16 -21.95 -1.41 9.76
N ILE A 17 -21.94 -0.57 10.81
CA ILE A 17 -23.06 0.29 11.12
C ILE A 17 -23.28 1.32 10.03
N TYR A 18 -22.21 1.92 9.53
CA TYR A 18 -22.32 2.90 8.46
C TYR A 18 -22.86 2.28 7.17
N ARG A 19 -22.46 1.05 6.87
CA ARG A 19 -23.00 0.33 5.71
C ARG A 19 -24.49 0.10 5.83
N LYS A 20 -24.96 -0.27 7.02
CA LYS A 20 -26.40 -0.48 7.25
C LYS A 20 -27.20 0.79 7.12
N LEU A 21 -26.62 1.92 7.45
CA LEU A 21 -27.28 3.22 7.36
C LEU A 21 -27.16 3.85 5.98
N GLY A 22 -26.42 3.21 5.05
CA GLY A 22 -26.21 3.76 3.72
C GLY A 22 -25.35 5.03 3.71
N LEU A 23 -24.62 5.28 4.78
CA LEU A 23 -23.78 6.46 4.92
C LEU A 23 -22.42 6.30 4.25
N ASP A 24 -22.15 5.11 3.74
CA ASP A 24 -20.92 4.77 3.06
C ASP A 24 -21.06 4.86 1.54
N MET A 25 -22.04 5.62 1.07
CA MET A 25 -22.34 5.70 -0.38
C MET A 25 -21.17 6.21 -1.20
N ASP A 26 -20.27 6.90 -0.58
CA ASP A 26 -19.02 7.37 -1.19
C ASP A 26 -17.81 6.72 -0.54
N ALA A 27 -17.99 5.52 -0.02
CA ALA A 27 -16.89 4.78 0.57
C ALA A 27 -15.89 4.36 -0.51
N ASP A 28 -15.32 5.33 -1.13
CA ASP A 28 -13.96 5.23 -1.55
C ASP A 28 -13.21 4.83 -0.30
N ALA A 29 -12.62 3.66 -0.35
CA ALA A 29 -11.80 3.17 0.73
C ALA A 29 -10.94 4.33 1.23
N VAL A 30 -11.07 4.67 2.51
CA VAL A 30 -10.28 5.73 3.10
C VAL A 30 -8.83 5.30 2.99
N GLU A 31 -8.10 5.92 2.07
CA GLU A 31 -6.67 5.66 1.95
C GLU A 31 -5.97 6.31 3.13
N ILE A 32 -5.33 5.48 3.92
CA ILE A 32 -4.48 5.94 5.00
C ILE A 32 -3.04 5.86 4.51
N VAL A 33 -2.34 6.98 4.54
CA VAL A 33 -0.94 7.04 4.13
C VAL A 33 -0.09 7.20 5.38
N GLU A 34 0.82 6.26 5.59
CA GLU A 34 1.75 6.30 6.71
C GLU A 34 3.18 6.24 6.20
N GLU A 35 4.01 7.16 6.70
CA GLU A 35 5.43 7.16 6.41
C GLU A 35 6.14 6.07 7.22
N GLY A 36 7.00 5.32 6.56
CA GLY A 36 7.74 4.27 7.23
C GLY A 36 8.99 3.87 6.46
N TRP A 37 9.67 2.86 6.96
CA TRP A 37 10.90 2.35 6.36
C TRP A 37 10.64 0.97 5.75
N LEU A 38 11.15 0.77 4.55
CA LEU A 38 11.10 -0.51 3.86
C LEU A 38 12.52 -1.04 3.65
N ASP A 39 12.76 -2.27 4.08
CA ASP A 39 14.04 -2.95 3.82
C ASP A 39 13.95 -3.64 2.46
N LEU A 40 14.71 -3.14 1.50
CA LEU A 40 14.70 -3.67 0.14
C LEU A 40 15.21 -5.11 0.07
N ASN A 41 15.98 -5.55 1.05
CA ASN A 41 16.45 -6.94 1.10
C ASN A 41 15.32 -7.93 1.41
N HIS A 42 14.21 -7.46 1.93
CA HIS A 42 13.06 -8.29 2.23
C HIS A 42 12.04 -8.34 1.10
N VAL A 43 12.23 -7.54 0.07
CA VAL A 43 11.32 -7.50 -1.09
C VAL A 43 11.72 -8.60 -2.07
N ILE A 44 10.77 -9.49 -2.37
CA ILE A 44 11.01 -10.61 -3.28
C ILE A 44 10.37 -10.40 -4.65
N ALA A 45 9.34 -9.56 -4.74
CA ALA A 45 8.66 -9.27 -6.00
C ALA A 45 7.95 -7.93 -5.89
N VAL A 46 7.69 -7.31 -7.02
CA VAL A 46 6.91 -6.08 -7.11
C VAL A 46 5.97 -6.16 -8.30
N SER A 47 4.85 -5.45 -8.22
CA SER A 47 3.92 -5.31 -9.33
C SER A 47 3.31 -3.93 -9.33
N GLU A 48 2.80 -3.52 -10.49
CA GLU A 48 2.07 -2.27 -10.61
C GLU A 48 0.64 -2.47 -10.14
N PHE A 49 0.16 -1.55 -9.32
CA PHE A 49 -1.21 -1.50 -8.87
C PHE A 49 -1.71 -0.06 -9.03
N TYR A 50 -2.39 0.20 -10.16
CA TYR A 50 -2.77 1.57 -10.58
C TYR A 50 -1.51 2.44 -10.63
N GLU A 51 -1.48 3.54 -9.92
CA GLU A 51 -0.30 4.42 -9.87
C GLU A 51 0.63 4.10 -8.70
N LEU A 52 0.36 3.01 -7.99
CA LEU A 52 1.13 2.58 -6.83
C LEU A 52 1.98 1.37 -7.17
N THR A 53 2.90 1.05 -6.28
CA THR A 53 3.69 -0.17 -6.36
C THR A 53 3.25 -1.11 -5.25
N GLN A 54 2.90 -2.33 -5.63
CA GLN A 54 2.64 -3.40 -4.67
C GLN A 54 3.90 -4.20 -4.47
N VAL A 55 4.38 -4.29 -3.23
CA VAL A 55 5.59 -5.03 -2.90
C VAL A 55 5.23 -6.29 -2.14
N TYR A 56 5.90 -7.38 -2.50
CA TYR A 56 5.75 -8.67 -1.85
C TYR A 56 7.01 -8.95 -1.06
N CYS A 57 6.86 -9.13 0.24
CA CYS A 57 7.99 -9.32 1.14
C CYS A 57 8.10 -10.75 1.64
N ILE A 58 9.27 -11.11 2.15
CA ILE A 58 9.53 -12.39 2.79
C ILE A 58 8.52 -12.59 3.93
N GLY A 59 7.96 -13.79 4.04
CA GLY A 59 6.96 -14.09 5.07
C GLY A 59 5.51 -13.90 4.61
N GLY A 60 5.29 -13.57 3.34
CA GLY A 60 3.96 -13.42 2.78
C GLY A 60 3.32 -12.07 3.03
N HIS A 61 4.09 -11.10 3.48
CA HIS A 61 3.59 -9.74 3.68
C HIS A 61 3.52 -8.97 2.38
N THR A 62 2.45 -8.22 2.19
CA THR A 62 2.21 -7.41 1.00
C THR A 62 1.89 -5.98 1.42
N PHE A 63 2.52 -5.02 0.76
CA PHE A 63 2.31 -3.60 1.06
C PHE A 63 2.09 -2.82 -0.24
N LEU A 64 1.30 -1.75 -0.16
CA LEU A 64 1.19 -0.76 -1.22
C LEU A 64 2.06 0.43 -0.86
N ILE A 65 2.83 0.89 -1.83
CA ILE A 65 3.75 2.02 -1.66
C ILE A 65 3.28 3.16 -2.57
N ASP A 66 3.22 4.36 -2.04
CA ASP A 66 2.85 5.56 -2.79
C ASP A 66 4.04 6.01 -3.65
N LEU A 67 4.34 5.22 -4.66
CA LEU A 67 5.44 5.46 -5.58
C LEU A 67 5.16 4.70 -6.87
N PRO A 68 5.31 5.32 -8.05
CA PRO A 68 5.15 4.59 -9.30
C PRO A 68 6.17 3.47 -9.45
N LEU A 69 5.78 2.40 -10.13
CA LEU A 69 6.61 1.20 -10.26
C LEU A 69 7.97 1.50 -10.87
N ASN A 70 8.03 2.35 -11.89
CA ASN A 70 9.28 2.70 -12.54
C ASN A 70 10.27 3.39 -11.58
N GLU A 71 9.76 4.23 -10.69
CA GLU A 71 10.58 4.88 -9.69
C GLU A 71 11.03 3.90 -8.60
N PHE A 72 10.15 3.00 -8.21
CA PHE A 72 10.51 1.96 -7.25
C PHE A 72 11.57 1.01 -7.80
N GLU A 73 11.44 0.60 -9.05
CA GLU A 73 12.42 -0.27 -9.70
C GLU A 73 13.82 0.34 -9.69
N ALA A 74 13.92 1.64 -9.89
CA ALA A 74 15.21 2.33 -9.86
C ALA A 74 15.88 2.27 -8.49
N LEU A 75 15.08 2.19 -7.42
CA LEU A 75 15.59 2.06 -6.06
C LEU A 75 15.90 0.61 -5.69
N TRP A 76 15.13 -0.32 -6.24
CA TRP A 76 15.19 -1.74 -5.88
C TRP A 76 16.34 -2.48 -6.57
N THR A 77 16.72 -2.06 -7.75
CA THR A 77 17.83 -2.68 -8.49
C THR A 77 19.24 -2.16 -8.04
#